data_3286a7db0e34ca9f8a94923111a84b51
#
_entry.id   3286a7db0e34ca9f8a94923111a84b51
#
_cell.length_a   1.000
_cell.length_b   1.000
_cell.length_c   1.000
_cell.angle_alpha   90.00
_cell.angle_beta   90.00
_cell.angle_gamma   90.00
#
_symmetry.space_group_name_H-M   'P 1'
#
loop_
_entity.id
_entity.type
_entity.pdbx_description
1 polymer ?
#
loop_
_entity_poly.entity_id
_entity_poly.type
_entity_poly.pdbx_seq_one_letter_code
_entity_poly.pdbx_strand_id
1 'polypeptide(L)'
;MRKYLYIIVLAVLACTGCREKVDMDLEMYNSEQVSLMVKGKKVYTYDEGAGQMAFNRTLRQFRTGNDDMTSFFILTCSELPREEGQEIWADIQWTSGSSVKPPLSITLKVEKYDGTGLVWLWNATDKTGAIVKILN
;
A
#
# COMPACT_ATOMS: atom_id res chain seq x y z
N MET A 1 13.14 23.92 38.97
CA MET A 1 12.81 23.61 38.73
C MET A 1 12.69 23.19 38.31
N ARG A 2 13.02 22.94 38.12
CA ARG A 2 12.84 22.38 37.64
C ARG A 2 12.41 21.77 37.11
N LYS A 3 12.43 21.55 37.01
CA LYS A 3 11.81 20.85 36.54
C LYS A 3 11.44 20.80 35.68
N TYR A 4 11.69 21.16 35.39
CA TYR A 4 11.07 20.97 34.54
C TYR A 4 11.30 20.71 33.69
N LEU A 5 11.95 20.57 33.64
CA LEU A 5 11.95 20.20 32.87
C LEU A 5 11.87 19.44 32.51
N TYR A 6 12.00 19.02 32.75
CA TYR A 6 11.51 18.09 32.38
C TYR A 6 10.80 17.80 31.80
N ILE A 7 10.85 18.00 31.77
CA ILE A 7 9.88 17.63 31.31
C ILE A 7 9.69 17.71 30.29
N ILE A 8 10.16 18.09 30.08
CA ILE A 8 9.82 18.07 29.10
C ILE A 8 10.15 17.38 28.49
N VAL A 9 10.76 16.99 28.61
CA VAL A 9 10.71 16.23 28.05
C VAL A 9 10.17 15.45 27.80
N LEU A 10 10.10 15.38 28.06
CA LEU A 10 9.31 14.71 27.70
C LEU A 10 8.74 14.70 27.00
N ALA A 11 8.70 15.09 26.86
CA ALA A 11 7.95 15.06 26.16
C ALA A 11 8.23 15.01 25.22
N VAL A 12 8.94 15.12 25.16
CA VAL A 12 8.95 14.90 24.15
C VAL A 12 9.00 13.96 23.73
N LEU A 13 9.19 13.52 24.09
CA LEU A 13 8.94 12.76 23.66
C LEU A 13 8.37 12.33 23.15
N ALA A 14 8.20 12.53 23.07
CA ALA A 14 7.47 12.14 22.55
C ALA A 14 7.31 12.06 21.74
N CYS A 15 7.66 12.19 21.62
CA CYS A 15 7.37 12.09 20.77
C CYS A 15 7.51 11.63 20.17
N THR A 16 7.86 11.27 20.23
CA THR A 16 7.82 10.81 19.62
C THR A 16 7.57 10.37 19.00
N GLY A 17 7.61 10.22 18.97
CA GLY A 17 7.19 9.78 18.38
C GLY A 17 7.14 9.80 17.68
N CYS A 18 7.30 10.13 17.78
CA CYS A 18 7.14 10.18 17.04
C CYS A 18 7.29 9.74 16.53
N ARG A 19 7.33 9.60 16.83
CA ARG A 19 7.31 8.90 16.46
C ARG A 19 7.50 8.31 15.38
N GLU A 20 7.10 7.71 15.21
CA GLU A 20 7.50 6.99 14.16
C GLU A 20 7.11 7.61 12.93
N LYS A 21 7.97 7.71 11.93
CA LYS A 21 7.72 8.30 10.71
C LYS A 21 7.18 7.31 9.75
N VAL A 22 6.03 7.56 9.16
CA VAL A 22 5.43 6.71 8.14
C VAL A 22 5.89 7.22 6.79
N ASP A 23 6.54 6.36 6.02
CA ASP A 23 7.04 6.74 4.70
C ASP A 23 5.96 6.75 3.64
N MET A 24 4.90 5.99 3.84
CA MET A 24 3.81 5.86 2.89
C MET A 24 2.95 7.12 2.89
N ASP A 25 2.33 7.41 1.73
CA ASP A 25 1.35 8.47 1.63
C ASP A 25 0.33 8.31 2.74
N LEU A 26 0.08 9.38 3.50
CA LEU A 26 -0.73 9.28 4.70
C LEU A 26 -2.20 8.98 4.40
N GLU A 27 -2.71 9.51 3.29
CA GLU A 27 -4.08 9.22 2.92
C GLU A 27 -4.25 7.72 2.65
N MET A 28 -3.31 7.12 1.93
CA MET A 28 -3.36 5.69 1.69
C MET A 28 -3.12 4.91 2.99
N TYR A 29 -2.17 5.34 3.78
CA TYR A 29 -1.85 4.62 5.01
C TYR A 29 -3.05 4.53 5.94
N ASN A 30 -3.90 5.55 5.93
CA ASN A 30 -5.08 5.59 6.79
C ASN A 30 -6.33 5.06 6.10
N SER A 31 -6.22 4.59 4.87
CA SER A 31 -7.34 4.06 4.10
C SER A 31 -7.38 2.54 4.22
N GLU A 32 -8.57 1.97 4.09
CA GLU A 32 -8.74 0.53 4.02
C GLU A 32 -9.29 0.10 2.67
N GLN A 33 -9.22 0.98 1.68
CA GLN A 33 -9.70 0.67 0.35
C GLN A 33 -8.56 0.16 -0.52
N VAL A 34 -8.83 -0.89 -1.27
CA VAL A 34 -7.89 -1.40 -2.27
C VAL A 34 -7.61 -0.28 -3.26
N SER A 35 -6.34 0.04 -3.44
CA SER A 35 -5.97 1.17 -4.27
C SER A 35 -4.55 1.01 -4.79
N LEU A 36 -4.21 1.78 -5.80
CA LEU A 36 -2.87 1.79 -6.39
C LEU A 36 -2.45 3.23 -6.62
N MET A 37 -1.24 3.56 -6.18
CA MET A 37 -0.61 4.83 -6.46
C MET A 37 0.67 4.58 -7.23
N VAL A 38 0.89 5.33 -8.31
CA VAL A 38 2.11 5.21 -9.11
C VAL A 38 2.72 6.58 -9.23
N LYS A 39 3.96 6.70 -8.78
CA LYS A 39 4.75 7.94 -8.84
C LYS A 39 3.99 9.12 -8.25
N GLY A 40 3.38 8.87 -7.09
CA GLY A 40 2.68 9.92 -6.36
C GLY A 40 1.28 10.21 -6.81
N LYS A 41 0.77 9.45 -7.80
CA LYS A 41 -0.55 9.67 -8.34
C LYS A 41 -1.43 8.48 -8.10
N LYS A 42 -2.60 8.68 -7.50
CA LYS A 42 -3.54 7.59 -7.28
C LYS A 42 -4.20 7.25 -8.62
N VAL A 43 -3.91 6.05 -9.11
CA VAL A 43 -4.40 5.61 -10.42
C VAL A 43 -5.56 4.64 -10.33
N TYR A 44 -5.83 4.09 -9.16
CA TYR A 44 -6.97 3.21 -8.96
C TYR A 44 -7.41 3.26 -7.50
N THR A 45 -8.72 3.29 -7.28
CA THR A 45 -9.32 3.13 -5.96
C THR A 45 -10.54 2.24 -6.13
N TYR A 46 -10.57 1.18 -5.35
CA TYR A 46 -11.73 0.29 -5.36
C TYR A 46 -12.91 1.03 -4.77
N ASP A 47 -14.01 0.98 -5.51
CA ASP A 47 -15.20 1.65 -5.08
C ASP A 47 -16.26 0.59 -4.96
N GLU A 48 -16.98 0.60 -3.86
CA GLU A 48 -17.98 -0.43 -3.61
C GLU A 48 -18.95 -0.51 -4.78
N GLY A 49 -19.11 -1.67 -5.32
CA GLY A 49 -19.96 -1.86 -6.48
C GLY A 49 -19.27 -1.63 -7.81
N ALA A 50 -18.04 -1.17 -7.79
CA ALA A 50 -17.34 -0.83 -9.01
C ALA A 50 -16.36 -1.90 -9.46
N GLY A 51 -16.28 -2.99 -8.76
CA GLY A 51 -15.34 -4.02 -9.16
C GLY A 51 -15.18 -5.07 -8.10
N GLN A 52 -14.27 -5.97 -8.35
CA GLN A 52 -14.03 -7.07 -7.45
C GLN A 52 -12.53 -7.28 -7.34
N MET A 53 -12.12 -7.72 -6.17
CA MET A 53 -10.74 -8.09 -5.94
C MET A 53 -10.65 -9.60 -6.02
N ALA A 54 -9.69 -10.11 -6.79
CA ALA A 54 -9.38 -11.52 -6.86
C ALA A 54 -7.95 -11.73 -6.40
N PHE A 55 -7.71 -12.77 -5.65
CA PHE A 55 -6.38 -13.10 -5.17
C PHE A 55 -6.05 -14.53 -5.55
N ASN A 56 -4.93 -14.72 -6.24
CA ASN A 56 -4.44 -16.04 -6.61
C ASN A 56 -3.19 -16.33 -5.78
N ARG A 57 -3.34 -17.22 -4.80
CA ARG A 57 -2.25 -17.51 -3.87
C ARG A 57 -1.06 -18.20 -4.56
N THR A 58 -1.34 -19.06 -5.51
CA THR A 58 -0.28 -19.79 -6.21
C THR A 58 0.59 -18.84 -7.02
N LEU A 59 -0.04 -17.88 -7.71
CA LEU A 59 0.68 -16.90 -8.51
C LEU A 59 1.09 -15.69 -7.70
N ARG A 60 0.64 -15.58 -6.46
CA ARG A 60 0.87 -14.41 -5.60
C ARG A 60 0.43 -13.14 -6.30
N GLN A 61 -0.77 -13.19 -6.87
CA GLN A 61 -1.26 -12.13 -7.75
C GLN A 61 -2.56 -11.56 -7.22
N PHE A 62 -2.61 -10.24 -7.17
CA PHE A 62 -3.80 -9.49 -6.78
C PHE A 62 -4.34 -8.80 -8.02
N ARG A 63 -5.61 -9.00 -8.31
CA ARG A 63 -6.25 -8.44 -9.49
C ARG A 63 -7.52 -7.74 -9.07
N THR A 64 -7.70 -6.52 -9.54
CA THR A 64 -8.91 -5.78 -9.25
C THR A 64 -9.24 -4.86 -10.42
N GLY A 65 -10.50 -4.55 -10.58
CA GLY A 65 -10.93 -3.68 -11.65
C GLY A 65 -12.40 -3.36 -11.51
N ASN A 66 -12.85 -2.39 -12.30
CA ASN A 66 -14.28 -2.09 -12.36
C ASN A 66 -14.98 -3.11 -13.26
N ASP A 67 -16.30 -3.04 -13.29
CA ASP A 67 -17.10 -4.06 -13.96
C ASP A 67 -16.78 -4.23 -15.44
N ASP A 68 -16.48 -3.14 -16.12
CA ASP A 68 -16.21 -3.21 -17.56
C ASP A 68 -14.70 -3.24 -17.85
N MET A 69 -13.87 -3.35 -16.80
CA MET A 69 -12.42 -3.49 -16.93
C MET A 69 -11.75 -2.32 -17.63
N THR A 70 -12.39 -1.16 -17.62
CA THR A 70 -11.75 0.04 -18.16
C THR A 70 -10.77 0.66 -17.15
N SER A 71 -10.84 0.22 -15.90
CA SER A 71 -9.90 0.66 -14.88
C SER A 71 -9.55 -0.57 -14.06
N PHE A 72 -8.28 -0.95 -14.02
CA PHE A 72 -7.86 -2.12 -13.26
C PHE A 72 -6.40 -2.05 -12.92
N PHE A 73 -5.99 -2.90 -11.97
CA PHE A 73 -4.57 -3.17 -11.81
C PHE A 73 -4.36 -4.64 -11.45
N ILE A 74 -3.15 -5.11 -11.75
CA ILE A 74 -2.71 -6.46 -11.43
C ILE A 74 -1.36 -6.31 -10.76
N LEU A 75 -1.25 -6.82 -9.54
CA LEU A 75 -0.01 -6.78 -8.77
C LEU A 75 0.44 -8.21 -8.55
N THR A 76 1.63 -8.56 -9.05
CA THR A 76 2.19 -9.90 -8.88
C THR A 76 3.44 -9.78 -8.01
N CYS A 77 3.47 -10.51 -6.92
CA CYS A 77 4.55 -10.43 -5.94
C CYS A 77 5.49 -11.64 -6.04
N SER A 78 6.76 -11.41 -5.76
CA SER A 78 7.74 -12.50 -5.75
C SER A 78 7.50 -13.45 -4.58
N GLU A 79 6.87 -12.97 -3.52
CA GLU A 79 6.49 -13.80 -2.38
C GLU A 79 5.27 -13.18 -1.72
N LEU A 80 4.58 -13.95 -0.91
CA LEU A 80 3.40 -13.44 -0.24
C LEU A 80 3.79 -12.46 0.87
N PRO A 81 3.07 -11.34 0.98
CA PRO A 81 3.26 -10.46 2.13
C PRO A 81 2.85 -11.18 3.41
N ARG A 82 3.69 -11.14 4.43
CA ARG A 82 3.43 -11.85 5.67
C ARG A 82 3.63 -11.02 6.92
N GLU A 83 4.46 -9.98 6.84
CA GLU A 83 4.75 -9.20 8.04
C GLU A 83 5.25 -7.84 7.67
N GLU A 84 5.11 -6.92 8.59
CA GLU A 84 5.59 -5.55 8.38
C GLU A 84 7.11 -5.56 8.26
N GLY A 85 7.61 -4.70 7.38
CA GLY A 85 9.04 -4.60 7.14
C GLY A 85 9.55 -5.49 6.02
N GLN A 86 8.75 -6.45 5.59
CA GLN A 86 9.16 -7.36 4.52
C GLN A 86 9.29 -6.62 3.21
N GLU A 87 10.34 -6.89 2.46
CA GLU A 87 10.54 -6.30 1.14
C GLU A 87 10.24 -7.33 0.08
N ILE A 88 9.43 -6.94 -0.90
CA ILE A 88 8.91 -7.83 -1.91
C ILE A 88 9.11 -7.22 -3.28
N TRP A 89 9.65 -7.97 -4.21
CA TRP A 89 9.73 -7.54 -5.60
C TRP A 89 8.36 -7.75 -6.23
N ALA A 90 7.87 -6.77 -6.95
CA ALA A 90 6.52 -6.82 -7.50
C ALA A 90 6.50 -6.29 -8.92
N ASP A 91 5.61 -6.88 -9.72
CA ASP A 91 5.28 -6.38 -11.05
C ASP A 91 3.87 -5.82 -10.99
N ILE A 92 3.70 -4.61 -11.46
CA ILE A 92 2.42 -3.89 -11.43
C ILE A 92 2.01 -3.55 -12.85
N GLN A 93 0.79 -3.91 -13.22
CA GLN A 93 0.20 -3.53 -14.48
C GLN A 93 -1.12 -2.83 -14.19
N TRP A 94 -1.38 -1.73 -14.88
CA TRP A 94 -2.60 -0.96 -14.62
C TRP A 94 -3.04 -0.24 -15.89
N THR A 95 -4.27 0.28 -15.87
CA THR A 95 -4.76 1.10 -16.97
C THR A 95 -4.72 2.56 -16.56
N SER A 96 -4.58 3.43 -17.55
CA SER A 96 -4.72 4.85 -17.38
C SER A 96 -5.62 5.31 -18.52
N GLY A 97 -6.86 5.65 -18.18
CA GLY A 97 -7.86 5.90 -19.21
C GLY A 97 -8.10 4.62 -20.00
N SER A 98 -7.98 4.71 -21.32
CA SER A 98 -8.21 3.54 -22.18
C SER A 98 -6.92 2.80 -22.53
N SER A 99 -5.79 3.20 -21.94
CA SER A 99 -4.50 2.60 -22.27
C SER A 99 -4.02 1.69 -21.16
N VAL A 100 -3.60 0.48 -21.51
CA VAL A 100 -2.95 -0.43 -20.59
C VAL A 100 -1.49 -0.02 -20.52
N LYS A 101 -1.00 0.26 -19.31
CA LYS A 101 0.39 0.67 -19.14
C LYS A 101 1.31 -0.55 -19.12
N PRO A 102 2.55 -0.40 -19.59
CA PRO A 102 3.50 -1.52 -19.50
C PRO A 102 3.77 -1.86 -18.03
N PRO A 103 4.15 -3.10 -17.76
CA PRO A 103 4.42 -3.49 -16.38
C PRO A 103 5.54 -2.68 -15.77
N LEU A 104 5.37 -2.35 -14.50
CA LEU A 104 6.38 -1.67 -13.71
C LEU A 104 6.89 -2.67 -12.68
N SER A 105 8.20 -2.90 -12.65
CA SER A 105 8.81 -3.81 -11.69
C SER A 105 9.49 -2.99 -10.62
N ILE A 106 9.17 -3.27 -9.37
CA ILE A 106 9.61 -2.41 -8.28
C ILE A 106 9.63 -3.20 -6.96
N THR A 107 10.50 -2.80 -6.05
CA THR A 107 10.52 -3.38 -4.72
C THR A 107 9.56 -2.61 -3.83
N LEU A 108 8.69 -3.31 -3.14
CA LEU A 108 7.73 -2.73 -2.22
C LEU A 108 7.98 -3.27 -0.82
N LYS A 109 7.79 -2.41 0.16
CA LYS A 109 7.92 -2.79 1.57
C LYS A 109 6.54 -2.88 2.18
N VAL A 110 6.31 -3.92 2.99
CA VAL A 110 5.06 -4.05 3.72
C VAL A 110 5.07 -3.03 4.85
N GLU A 111 4.28 -1.97 4.69
CA GLU A 111 4.22 -0.92 5.68
C GLU A 111 3.25 -1.25 6.80
N LYS A 112 2.27 -2.08 6.51
CA LYS A 112 1.24 -2.38 7.48
C LYS A 112 0.55 -3.67 7.09
N TYR A 113 0.21 -4.48 8.07
CA TYR A 113 -0.51 -5.71 7.84
C TYR A 113 -1.42 -5.87 9.04
N ASP A 114 -2.74 -5.70 8.83
CA ASP A 114 -3.65 -5.59 9.95
C ASP A 114 -4.21 -6.92 10.44
N GLY A 115 -3.77 -8.03 9.84
CA GLY A 115 -4.23 -9.34 10.28
C GLY A 115 -5.56 -9.78 9.68
N THR A 116 -6.29 -8.87 9.01
CA THR A 116 -7.55 -9.22 8.36
C THR A 116 -7.35 -9.57 6.90
N GLY A 117 -6.13 -9.45 6.40
CA GLY A 117 -5.81 -9.70 5.02
C GLY A 117 -5.41 -8.44 4.25
N LEU A 118 -5.70 -7.27 4.79
CA LEU A 118 -5.26 -6.03 4.15
C LEU A 118 -3.79 -5.82 4.35
N VAL A 119 -3.11 -5.44 3.26
CA VAL A 119 -1.68 -5.23 3.24
C VAL A 119 -1.40 -3.90 2.55
N TRP A 120 -0.58 -3.08 3.20
CA TRP A 120 -0.16 -1.79 2.65
C TRP A 120 1.28 -1.94 2.18
N LEU A 121 1.49 -1.75 0.88
CA LEU A 121 2.79 -1.93 0.24
C LEU A 121 3.27 -0.59 -0.31
N TRP A 122 4.54 -0.27 -0.11
CA TRP A 122 5.02 1.05 -0.47
C TRP A 122 6.49 1.07 -0.86
N ASN A 123 6.82 1.90 -1.85
CA ASN A 123 8.19 2.26 -2.19
C ASN A 123 8.31 3.77 -2.03
N ALA A 124 9.06 4.19 -1.02
CA ALA A 124 9.15 5.61 -0.67
C ALA A 124 9.90 6.44 -1.72
N THR A 125 10.86 5.82 -2.38
CA THR A 125 11.65 6.53 -3.39
C THR A 125 10.80 6.92 -4.59
N ASP A 126 10.01 5.98 -5.08
CA ASP A 126 9.17 6.21 -6.26
C ASP A 126 7.77 6.68 -5.91
N LYS A 127 7.42 6.72 -4.64
CA LYS A 127 6.07 7.06 -4.18
C LYS A 127 5.03 6.21 -4.89
N THR A 128 5.32 4.92 -4.96
CA THR A 128 4.47 3.93 -5.63
C THR A 128 4.11 2.87 -4.61
N GLY A 129 2.87 2.45 -4.63
CA GLY A 129 2.44 1.40 -3.73
C GLY A 129 1.00 1.04 -3.91
N ALA A 130 0.53 0.12 -3.09
CA ALA A 130 -0.81 -0.41 -3.23
C ALA A 130 -1.33 -0.88 -1.88
N ILE A 131 -2.65 -0.87 -1.77
CA ILE A 131 -3.36 -1.54 -0.69
C ILE A 131 -4.09 -2.70 -1.33
N VAL A 132 -3.79 -3.91 -0.91
CA VAL A 132 -4.38 -5.12 -1.48
C VAL A 132 -4.91 -5.99 -0.36
N LYS A 133 -5.73 -6.98 -0.73
CA LYS A 133 -6.33 -7.85 0.25
C LYS A 133 -6.03 -9.30 -0.08
N ILE A 134 -5.46 -10.01 0.88
CA ILE A 134 -5.23 -11.44 0.74
C ILE A 134 -6.54 -12.13 1.11
N LEU A 135 -7.07 -12.90 0.16
CA LEU A 135 -8.33 -13.61 0.35
C LEU A 135 -8.06 -15.10 0.54
N ASN A 136 -8.93 -15.73 1.29
CA ASN A 136 -8.81 -17.18 1.48
C ASN A 136 -9.64 -17.96 0.49
#